data_beeda82f9f1a3f32a11ceba33c2b6acd
#
_entry.id   beeda82f9f1a3f32a11ceba33c2b6acd
#
_cell.length_a   1.000
_cell.length_b   1.000
_cell.length_c   1.000
_cell.angle_alpha   90.00
_cell.angle_beta   90.00
_cell.angle_gamma   90.00
#
_symmetry.space_group_name_H-M   'P 1'
#
loop_
_entity.id
_entity.type
_entity.pdbx_description
1 polymer ?
#
loop_
_entity_poly.entity_id
_entity_poly.type
_entity_poly.pdbx_seq_one_letter_code
_entity_poly.pdbx_strand_id
1 'polypeptide(L)'
;MNTLLKKIRGVCYTDANFIIKQISGIVDYFSSENEKSEFVYLHESKSNLVCEDRVSYGDWQTPIALAEKVCDIHLSKYGSPDIVIEPTCGLGAFVFSALIKFQNIKEIHAIEINRQYTIELKLKLLLNALNTPLQSRPDIYIYNANFFEFNFAPIIEKCKQISWNMAVIGNPPWVTNSRQGKNNSLNVPSKSNIYGLKGIDAITGKSNFDISEFITLQLLHLSQLNSGGISLLLKNSVIRNILVKQNSEEFHIGNIEQRLIDASSEFNVSVDASCFFAQFDCSPSFTCKVLDFYTNSYIREYGWVNKSFVSDTKLYRDVSKYDSVSSYVWRSGIKHDCASVLELTFSDGSYINGLGEIVNIEDDLIYPLLKSSDIYNYGDKICRKFIIVPQRKTGDDTSVLKYSHPLAYAYLSKHEYAFSSRKSSIYKGKDRFSIFGIGDYSFKPYKIVVSSLYKTIKFILVSQLDEKPIMVDDTCYQLDFDNLEEANNILSAINSKEITHLLQSLVFKDAKRVVTKSLLMRLDLVQLSIDKGLKIKTQRFDNGMCHQLSLF
;
A
#
# COMPACT_ATOMS: atom_id res chain seq x y z
N MET A 1 37.31 -17.97 -21.07
CA MET A 1 37.95 -17.05 -20.12
C MET A 1 39.45 -16.96 -20.29
N ASN A 2 40.30 -18.02 -20.15
CA ASN A 2 41.77 -17.93 -20.24
C ASN A 2 42.29 -17.29 -21.53
N THR A 3 41.70 -17.58 -22.68
CA THR A 3 42.06 -16.99 -23.96
C THR A 3 41.73 -15.48 -24.00
N LEU A 4 40.62 -15.06 -23.40
CA LEU A 4 40.24 -13.65 -23.27
C LEU A 4 41.24 -12.91 -22.36
N LEU A 5 41.52 -13.46 -21.17
CA LEU A 5 42.45 -12.85 -20.22
C LEU A 5 43.84 -12.59 -20.87
N LYS A 6 44.36 -13.54 -21.66
CA LYS A 6 45.61 -13.35 -22.44
C LYS A 6 45.51 -12.19 -23.42
N LYS A 7 44.36 -11.99 -24.08
CA LYS A 7 44.18 -10.89 -25.06
C LYS A 7 44.09 -9.51 -24.39
N ILE A 8 43.34 -9.41 -23.25
CA ILE A 8 43.13 -8.12 -22.58
C ILE A 8 44.28 -7.68 -21.68
N ARG A 9 45.15 -8.60 -21.24
CA ARG A 9 46.31 -8.30 -20.40
C ARG A 9 47.32 -7.37 -21.11
N GLY A 10 47.56 -7.59 -22.40
CA GLY A 10 48.58 -6.89 -23.17
C GLY A 10 48.16 -5.55 -23.77
N VAL A 11 46.94 -5.10 -23.54
CA VAL A 11 46.37 -3.89 -24.16
C VAL A 11 45.86 -2.93 -23.09
N CYS A 12 45.65 -1.64 -23.44
CA CYS A 12 45.04 -0.67 -22.54
C CYS A 12 43.57 -1.01 -22.26
N TYR A 13 42.97 -0.39 -21.23
CA TYR A 13 41.56 -0.71 -20.85
C TYR A 13 40.55 -0.35 -21.95
N THR A 14 40.83 0.67 -22.77
CA THR A 14 39.95 1.05 -23.89
C THR A 14 39.95 -0.02 -25.00
N ASP A 15 41.09 -0.58 -25.33
CA ASP A 15 41.19 -1.70 -26.28
C ASP A 15 40.60 -2.98 -25.70
N ALA A 16 40.78 -3.22 -24.39
CA ALA A 16 40.16 -4.32 -23.70
C ALA A 16 38.62 -4.19 -23.72
N ASN A 17 38.08 -3.00 -23.54
CA ASN A 17 36.63 -2.72 -23.66
C ASN A 17 36.14 -3.01 -25.08
N PHE A 18 36.90 -2.61 -26.12
CA PHE A 18 36.54 -2.91 -27.50
C PHE A 18 36.48 -4.44 -27.74
N ILE A 19 37.47 -5.19 -27.26
CA ILE A 19 37.51 -6.67 -27.37
C ILE A 19 36.33 -7.29 -26.65
N ILE A 20 36.01 -6.85 -25.42
CA ILE A 20 34.91 -7.38 -24.65
C ILE A 20 33.58 -7.03 -25.30
N LYS A 21 33.39 -5.81 -25.81
CA LYS A 21 32.19 -5.40 -26.53
C LYS A 21 31.91 -6.30 -27.74
N GLN A 22 32.90 -6.62 -28.52
CA GLN A 22 32.76 -7.52 -29.69
C GLN A 22 32.28 -8.93 -29.30
N ILE A 23 32.63 -9.39 -28.09
CA ILE A 23 32.27 -10.71 -27.59
C ILE A 23 30.88 -10.69 -26.92
N SER A 24 30.62 -9.72 -26.06
CA SER A 24 29.52 -9.71 -25.13
C SER A 24 28.44 -8.65 -25.39
N GLY A 25 28.73 -7.64 -26.20
CA GLY A 25 27.90 -6.45 -26.36
C GLY A 25 28.09 -5.42 -25.23
N ILE A 26 28.81 -5.74 -24.15
CA ILE A 26 28.96 -4.82 -23.00
C ILE A 26 29.81 -3.63 -23.40
N VAL A 27 29.23 -2.45 -23.30
CA VAL A 27 29.90 -1.17 -23.56
C VAL A 27 30.59 -0.72 -22.27
N ASP A 28 31.84 -0.24 -22.40
CA ASP A 28 32.64 0.30 -21.28
C ASP A 28 32.69 -0.65 -20.07
N TYR A 29 33.14 -1.88 -20.32
CA TYR A 29 33.27 -2.91 -19.28
C TYR A 29 34.12 -2.44 -18.10
N PHE A 30 35.29 -1.82 -18.40
CA PHE A 30 36.17 -1.21 -17.42
C PHE A 30 36.08 0.32 -17.49
N SER A 31 36.07 0.98 -16.35
CA SER A 31 36.11 2.43 -16.23
C SER A 31 37.52 2.99 -16.16
N SER A 32 38.52 2.14 -15.90
CA SER A 32 39.93 2.51 -15.75
C SER A 32 40.89 1.33 -15.93
N GLU A 33 42.18 1.65 -16.07
CA GLU A 33 43.27 0.66 -16.12
C GLU A 33 43.37 -0.13 -14.80
N ASN A 34 43.08 0.51 -13.67
CA ASN A 34 43.10 -0.15 -12.37
C ASN A 34 42.00 -1.24 -12.28
N GLU A 35 40.80 -0.93 -12.71
CA GLU A 35 39.67 -1.90 -12.71
C GLU A 35 39.98 -3.10 -13.62
N LYS A 36 40.56 -2.86 -14.78
CA LYS A 36 41.01 -3.92 -15.68
C LYS A 36 42.09 -4.80 -15.01
N SER A 37 43.08 -4.17 -14.38
CA SER A 37 44.17 -4.89 -13.72
C SER A 37 43.68 -5.73 -12.54
N GLU A 38 42.77 -5.20 -11.75
CA GLU A 38 42.11 -5.91 -10.65
C GLU A 38 41.32 -7.11 -11.17
N PHE A 39 40.55 -6.93 -12.24
CA PHE A 39 39.77 -8.02 -12.86
C PHE A 39 40.69 -9.16 -13.33
N VAL A 40 41.80 -8.84 -14.01
CA VAL A 40 42.77 -9.83 -14.46
C VAL A 40 43.39 -10.58 -13.27
N TYR A 41 43.81 -9.84 -12.22
CA TYR A 41 44.41 -10.40 -11.03
C TYR A 41 43.48 -11.35 -10.27
N LEU A 42 42.20 -10.95 -10.03
CA LEU A 42 41.21 -11.74 -9.34
C LEU A 42 40.89 -13.06 -10.03
N HIS A 43 40.85 -13.08 -11.36
CA HIS A 43 40.59 -14.28 -12.14
C HIS A 43 41.76 -15.24 -12.22
N GLU A 44 42.96 -14.77 -11.92
CA GLU A 44 44.16 -15.61 -11.82
C GLU A 44 44.34 -16.20 -10.41
N SER A 45 43.93 -15.47 -9.37
CA SER A 45 44.13 -15.86 -7.97
C SER A 45 43.08 -16.81 -7.40
N LYS A 46 42.02 -17.17 -8.17
CA LYS A 46 40.90 -18.03 -7.74
C LYS A 46 40.18 -17.60 -6.42
N SER A 47 40.19 -16.32 -6.09
CA SER A 47 39.50 -15.81 -4.88
C SER A 47 37.98 -15.75 -5.08
N ASN A 48 37.21 -16.32 -4.12
CA ASN A 48 35.75 -16.27 -4.08
C ASN A 48 35.31 -14.92 -3.53
N LEU A 49 34.49 -14.17 -4.29
CA LEU A 49 33.80 -12.97 -3.81
C LEU A 49 32.61 -13.39 -2.94
N VAL A 50 32.62 -13.05 -1.66
CA VAL A 50 31.52 -13.27 -0.71
C VAL A 50 30.72 -11.98 -0.58
N CYS A 51 29.40 -12.07 -0.73
CA CYS A 51 28.48 -10.94 -0.63
C CYS A 51 27.76 -10.95 0.73
N GLU A 52 27.86 -9.88 1.51
CA GLU A 52 27.14 -9.67 2.77
C GLU A 52 26.03 -8.60 2.62
N ASP A 53 24.91 -8.80 3.35
CA ASP A 53 23.75 -7.91 3.58
C ASP A 53 22.72 -7.72 2.45
N ARG A 54 21.91 -8.75 2.19
CA ARG A 54 20.80 -8.71 1.23
C ARG A 54 19.49 -8.09 1.77
N VAL A 55 19.26 -8.12 3.08
CA VAL A 55 17.94 -7.80 3.69
C VAL A 55 17.70 -6.32 3.93
N SER A 56 18.76 -5.52 4.07
CA SER A 56 18.66 -4.10 4.44
C SER A 56 18.12 -3.20 3.34
N TYR A 57 18.28 -3.58 2.07
CA TYR A 57 17.89 -2.77 0.91
C TYR A 57 16.53 -3.12 0.30
N GLY A 58 15.81 -4.13 0.83
CA GLY A 58 14.61 -4.66 0.20
C GLY A 58 14.88 -5.35 -1.13
N ASP A 59 16.07 -5.93 -1.24
CA ASP A 59 16.61 -6.55 -2.43
C ASP A 59 16.09 -8.00 -2.55
N TRP A 60 14.99 -8.13 -3.28
CA TRP A 60 14.42 -9.42 -3.65
C TRP A 60 14.85 -9.75 -5.07
N GLN A 61 15.88 -10.59 -5.20
CA GLN A 61 16.35 -11.04 -6.53
C GLN A 61 15.23 -11.81 -7.24
N THR A 62 14.91 -11.37 -8.45
CA THR A 62 13.82 -11.95 -9.23
C THR A 62 14.23 -13.32 -9.79
N PRO A 63 13.41 -14.38 -9.63
CA PRO A 63 13.63 -15.65 -10.31
C PRO A 63 13.64 -15.47 -11.83
N ILE A 64 14.59 -16.10 -12.51
CA ILE A 64 14.72 -15.99 -13.99
C ILE A 64 13.43 -16.42 -14.69
N ALA A 65 12.81 -17.51 -14.27
CA ALA A 65 11.55 -18.00 -14.87
C ALA A 65 10.41 -16.97 -14.77
N LEU A 66 10.33 -16.23 -13.66
CA LEU A 66 9.36 -15.15 -13.50
C LEU A 66 9.68 -13.99 -14.44
N ALA A 67 10.94 -13.55 -14.51
CA ALA A 67 11.38 -12.47 -15.41
C ALA A 67 11.15 -12.84 -16.89
N GLU A 68 11.44 -14.08 -17.30
CA GLU A 68 11.17 -14.57 -18.65
C GLU A 68 9.69 -14.51 -18.99
N LYS A 69 8.80 -14.94 -18.08
CA LYS A 69 7.36 -14.87 -18.29
C LYS A 69 6.85 -13.44 -18.39
N VAL A 70 7.41 -12.50 -17.59
CA VAL A 70 7.11 -11.06 -17.73
C VAL A 70 7.52 -10.56 -19.12
N CYS A 71 8.71 -10.93 -19.61
CA CYS A 71 9.17 -10.57 -20.95
C CYS A 71 8.29 -11.18 -22.05
N ASP A 72 7.83 -12.43 -21.92
CA ASP A 72 6.91 -13.06 -22.86
C ASP A 72 5.56 -12.30 -22.94
N ILE A 73 5.02 -11.89 -21.79
CA ILE A 73 3.79 -11.10 -21.75
C ILE A 73 4.02 -9.72 -22.36
N HIS A 74 5.14 -9.05 -22.03
CA HIS A 74 5.52 -7.77 -22.62
C HIS A 74 5.59 -7.85 -24.14
N LEU A 75 6.30 -8.86 -24.67
CA LEU A 75 6.43 -9.11 -26.09
C LEU A 75 5.08 -9.29 -26.77
N SER A 76 4.19 -10.07 -26.15
CA SER A 76 2.85 -10.34 -26.71
C SER A 76 1.96 -9.10 -26.77
N LYS A 77 2.18 -8.13 -25.87
CA LYS A 77 1.35 -6.92 -25.73
C LYS A 77 1.87 -5.75 -26.55
N TYR A 78 3.18 -5.56 -26.57
CA TYR A 78 3.82 -4.34 -27.08
C TYR A 78 4.78 -4.59 -28.24
N GLY A 79 4.99 -5.84 -28.64
CA GLY A 79 5.94 -6.23 -29.68
C GLY A 79 7.37 -6.30 -29.17
N SER A 80 8.30 -6.63 -30.06
CA SER A 80 9.73 -6.70 -29.73
C SER A 80 10.29 -5.27 -29.52
N PRO A 81 10.95 -4.99 -28.39
CA PRO A 81 11.56 -3.68 -28.15
C PRO A 81 12.88 -3.54 -28.93
N ASP A 82 13.16 -2.31 -29.36
CA ASP A 82 14.48 -1.91 -29.85
C ASP A 82 15.42 -1.55 -28.70
N ILE A 83 14.85 -1.02 -27.62
CA ILE A 83 15.58 -0.61 -26.41
C ILE A 83 14.90 -1.14 -25.15
N VAL A 84 15.74 -1.60 -24.20
CA VAL A 84 15.31 -2.07 -22.89
C VAL A 84 15.93 -1.17 -21.82
N ILE A 85 15.12 -0.69 -20.88
CA ILE A 85 15.55 0.04 -19.68
C ILE A 85 15.18 -0.80 -18.45
N GLU A 86 16.18 -1.20 -17.67
CA GLU A 86 16.02 -1.84 -16.37
C GLU A 86 16.54 -0.90 -15.28
N PRO A 87 15.64 -0.21 -14.54
CA PRO A 87 15.99 0.92 -13.69
C PRO A 87 16.70 0.53 -12.39
N THR A 88 16.64 -0.75 -11.99
CA THR A 88 17.23 -1.28 -10.75
C THR A 88 17.59 -2.75 -10.94
N CYS A 89 18.63 -3.00 -11.73
CA CYS A 89 18.82 -4.31 -12.36
C CYS A 89 19.32 -5.43 -11.42
N GLY A 90 19.83 -5.11 -10.23
CA GLY A 90 20.36 -6.11 -9.32
C GLY A 90 21.38 -7.03 -10.00
N LEU A 91 21.18 -8.32 -9.90
CA LEU A 91 22.01 -9.34 -10.58
C LEU A 91 21.57 -9.61 -12.03
N GLY A 92 20.64 -8.81 -12.59
CA GLY A 92 20.30 -8.77 -14.02
C GLY A 92 19.30 -9.84 -14.49
N ALA A 93 18.39 -10.30 -13.66
CA ALA A 93 17.40 -11.29 -14.07
C ALA A 93 16.61 -10.85 -15.31
N PHE A 94 16.17 -9.60 -15.36
CA PHE A 94 15.47 -9.05 -16.51
C PHE A 94 16.38 -8.79 -17.71
N VAL A 95 17.67 -8.41 -17.48
CA VAL A 95 18.66 -8.27 -18.56
C VAL A 95 18.84 -9.60 -19.30
N PHE A 96 19.04 -10.70 -18.56
CA PHE A 96 19.17 -12.03 -19.15
C PHE A 96 17.88 -12.48 -19.85
N SER A 97 16.74 -12.26 -19.21
CA SER A 97 15.45 -12.63 -19.77
C SER A 97 15.15 -11.84 -21.06
N ALA A 98 15.49 -10.55 -21.09
CA ALA A 98 15.36 -9.73 -22.30
C ALA A 98 16.22 -10.27 -23.44
N LEU A 99 17.49 -10.62 -23.18
CA LEU A 99 18.39 -11.20 -24.18
C LEU A 99 17.89 -12.54 -24.73
N ILE A 100 17.13 -13.31 -23.95
CA ILE A 100 16.57 -14.61 -24.37
C ILE A 100 15.26 -14.41 -25.14
N LYS A 101 14.38 -13.51 -24.68
CA LYS A 101 12.99 -13.41 -25.15
C LYS A 101 12.77 -12.39 -26.26
N PHE A 102 13.54 -11.31 -26.28
CA PHE A 102 13.36 -10.24 -27.27
C PHE A 102 14.35 -10.40 -28.42
N GLN A 103 13.82 -10.48 -29.61
CA GLN A 103 14.61 -10.49 -30.83
C GLN A 103 14.84 -9.04 -31.27
N ASN A 104 16.02 -8.77 -31.84
CA ASN A 104 16.35 -7.48 -32.46
C ASN A 104 16.53 -6.29 -31.50
N ILE A 105 16.75 -6.52 -30.20
CA ILE A 105 17.15 -5.45 -29.30
C ILE A 105 18.42 -4.78 -29.85
N LYS A 106 18.44 -3.43 -29.82
CA LYS A 106 19.61 -2.61 -30.21
C LYS A 106 20.42 -2.23 -28.99
N GLU A 107 19.74 -1.82 -27.92
CA GLU A 107 20.37 -1.34 -26.69
C GLU A 107 19.67 -1.85 -25.43
N ILE A 108 20.46 -2.15 -24.40
CA ILE A 108 19.98 -2.43 -23.04
C ILE A 108 20.68 -1.43 -22.11
N HIS A 109 19.89 -0.72 -21.31
CA HIS A 109 20.37 0.19 -20.28
C HIS A 109 19.95 -0.33 -18.91
N ALA A 110 20.92 -0.82 -18.12
CA ALA A 110 20.73 -1.41 -16.80
C ALA A 110 21.38 -0.51 -15.74
N ILE A 111 20.60 -0.03 -14.78
CA ILE A 111 21.05 0.85 -13.70
C ILE A 111 21.05 0.08 -12.39
N GLU A 112 22.13 0.17 -11.61
CA GLU A 112 22.28 -0.48 -10.31
C GLU A 112 23.16 0.37 -9.38
N ILE A 113 22.70 0.61 -8.17
CA ILE A 113 23.42 1.39 -7.17
C ILE A 113 24.55 0.57 -6.51
N ASN A 114 24.36 -0.74 -6.38
CA ASN A 114 25.32 -1.63 -5.75
C ASN A 114 26.44 -2.00 -6.72
N ARG A 115 27.65 -1.50 -6.46
CA ARG A 115 28.84 -1.76 -7.31
C ARG A 115 29.15 -3.26 -7.43
N GLN A 116 28.98 -4.05 -6.39
CA GLN A 116 29.26 -5.49 -6.46
C GLN A 116 28.32 -6.20 -7.43
N TYR A 117 27.03 -5.81 -7.44
CA TYR A 117 26.05 -6.37 -8.37
C TYR A 117 26.38 -6.00 -9.83
N THR A 118 26.82 -4.75 -10.08
CA THR A 118 27.22 -4.36 -11.43
C THR A 118 28.44 -5.17 -11.93
N ILE A 119 29.43 -5.41 -11.07
CA ILE A 119 30.61 -6.24 -11.39
C ILE A 119 30.18 -7.69 -11.66
N GLU A 120 29.36 -8.27 -10.80
CA GLU A 120 28.86 -9.64 -10.94
C GLU A 120 28.02 -9.80 -12.22
N LEU A 121 27.13 -8.84 -12.51
CA LEU A 121 26.32 -8.82 -13.73
C LEU A 121 27.19 -8.76 -14.99
N LYS A 122 28.17 -7.84 -15.05
CA LYS A 122 29.13 -7.74 -16.15
C LYS A 122 29.86 -9.06 -16.38
N LEU A 123 30.33 -9.70 -15.31
CA LEU A 123 31.01 -10.98 -15.38
C LEU A 123 30.09 -12.10 -15.90
N LYS A 124 28.88 -12.22 -15.34
CA LYS A 124 27.91 -13.24 -15.78
C LYS A 124 27.54 -13.10 -17.25
N LEU A 125 27.32 -11.86 -17.73
CA LEU A 125 27.03 -11.59 -19.14
C LEU A 125 28.19 -11.95 -20.04
N LEU A 126 29.43 -11.63 -19.64
CA LEU A 126 30.62 -11.99 -20.37
C LEU A 126 30.80 -13.51 -20.45
N LEU A 127 30.64 -14.22 -19.33
CA LEU A 127 30.71 -15.70 -19.30
C LEU A 127 29.63 -16.34 -20.16
N ASN A 128 28.41 -15.82 -20.10
CA ASN A 128 27.31 -16.29 -20.95
C ASN A 128 27.66 -16.12 -22.43
N ALA A 129 28.22 -14.95 -22.79
CA ALA A 129 28.61 -14.64 -24.15
C ALA A 129 29.73 -15.54 -24.67
N LEU A 130 30.70 -15.90 -23.83
CA LEU A 130 31.79 -16.81 -24.19
C LEU A 130 31.30 -18.25 -24.41
N ASN A 131 30.25 -18.66 -23.68
CA ASN A 131 29.67 -20.01 -23.79
C ASN A 131 28.63 -20.14 -24.90
N THR A 132 27.96 -19.04 -25.25
CA THR A 132 26.88 -19.01 -26.25
C THR A 132 27.12 -17.86 -27.24
N PRO A 133 28.03 -18.03 -28.22
CA PRO A 133 28.32 -17.01 -29.21
C PRO A 133 27.07 -16.72 -30.06
N LEU A 134 26.65 -15.45 -30.13
CA LEU A 134 25.59 -14.98 -31.02
C LEU A 134 26.19 -14.24 -32.19
N GLN A 135 25.54 -14.27 -33.35
CA GLN A 135 25.98 -13.54 -34.56
C GLN A 135 25.86 -12.02 -34.38
N SER A 136 24.89 -11.56 -33.59
CA SER A 136 24.71 -10.15 -33.25
C SER A 136 24.25 -10.03 -31.79
N ARG A 137 24.78 -9.06 -31.09
CA ARG A 137 24.39 -8.72 -29.71
C ARG A 137 24.01 -7.25 -29.62
N PRO A 138 23.02 -6.89 -28.75
CA PRO A 138 22.76 -5.49 -28.47
C PRO A 138 23.92 -4.83 -27.75
N ASP A 139 24.02 -3.52 -27.84
CA ASP A 139 24.88 -2.73 -26.97
C ASP A 139 24.30 -2.74 -25.54
N ILE A 140 25.08 -3.22 -24.57
CA ILE A 140 24.65 -3.36 -23.17
C ILE A 140 25.40 -2.36 -22.31
N TYR A 141 24.68 -1.37 -21.80
CA TYR A 141 25.17 -0.34 -20.90
C TYR A 141 24.80 -0.70 -19.47
N ILE A 142 25.78 -0.89 -18.60
CA ILE A 142 25.58 -1.19 -17.18
C ILE A 142 26.14 -0.03 -16.36
N TYR A 143 25.24 0.72 -15.72
CA TYR A 143 25.59 1.92 -14.97
C TYR A 143 25.62 1.61 -13.47
N ASN A 144 26.77 1.85 -12.82
CA ASN A 144 26.80 1.89 -11.36
C ASN A 144 26.37 3.29 -10.91
N ALA A 145 25.08 3.47 -10.72
CA ALA A 145 24.49 4.78 -10.44
C ALA A 145 23.25 4.68 -9.57
N ASN A 146 22.96 5.75 -8.84
CA ASN A 146 21.70 5.92 -8.13
C ASN A 146 20.62 6.31 -9.14
N PHE A 147 19.50 5.55 -9.19
CA PHE A 147 18.36 5.84 -10.05
C PHE A 147 17.89 7.31 -9.96
N PHE A 148 17.86 7.88 -8.75
CA PHE A 148 17.36 9.24 -8.51
C PHE A 148 18.27 10.34 -9.07
N GLU A 149 19.51 10.04 -9.35
CA GLU A 149 20.52 10.96 -9.87
C GLU A 149 20.85 10.68 -11.34
N PHE A 150 20.35 9.55 -11.87
CA PHE A 150 20.63 9.13 -13.24
C PHE A 150 19.85 9.97 -14.26
N ASN A 151 20.56 10.50 -15.25
CA ASN A 151 19.94 11.27 -16.32
C ASN A 151 19.45 10.37 -17.47
N PHE A 152 18.16 10.07 -17.47
CA PHE A 152 17.52 9.29 -18.53
C PHE A 152 17.25 10.09 -19.83
N ALA A 153 17.29 11.42 -19.81
CA ALA A 153 16.86 12.26 -20.93
C ALA A 153 17.57 11.91 -22.26
N PRO A 154 18.90 11.70 -22.32
CA PRO A 154 19.56 11.36 -23.59
C PRO A 154 19.05 10.05 -24.20
N ILE A 155 18.73 9.05 -23.36
CA ILE A 155 18.23 7.75 -23.79
C ILE A 155 16.82 7.90 -24.37
N ILE A 156 15.96 8.59 -23.63
CA ILE A 156 14.55 8.83 -23.99
C ILE A 156 14.42 9.65 -25.26
N GLU A 157 15.19 10.74 -25.37
CA GLU A 157 15.20 11.61 -26.56
C GLU A 157 15.70 10.86 -27.80
N LYS A 158 16.75 10.05 -27.66
CA LYS A 158 17.24 9.18 -28.74
C LYS A 158 16.11 8.27 -29.22
N CYS A 159 15.42 7.58 -28.32
CA CYS A 159 14.32 6.69 -28.68
C CYS A 159 13.23 7.41 -29.45
N LYS A 160 12.86 8.60 -29.01
CA LYS A 160 11.83 9.43 -29.65
C LYS A 160 12.24 9.86 -31.05
N GLN A 161 13.50 10.32 -31.22
CA GLN A 161 14.01 10.79 -32.52
C GLN A 161 14.05 9.71 -33.59
N ILE A 162 14.35 8.48 -33.21
CA ILE A 162 14.46 7.34 -34.15
C ILE A 162 13.27 6.38 -34.09
N SER A 163 12.20 6.77 -33.36
CA SER A 163 10.96 5.99 -33.21
C SER A 163 11.17 4.54 -32.76
N TRP A 164 12.09 4.32 -31.84
CA TRP A 164 12.35 3.02 -31.26
C TRP A 164 11.22 2.57 -30.32
N ASN A 165 10.90 1.27 -30.37
CA ASN A 165 10.00 0.63 -29.44
C ASN A 165 10.71 0.38 -28.10
N MET A 166 10.19 0.95 -26.99
CA MET A 166 10.83 0.93 -25.68
C MET A 166 10.17 -0.07 -24.74
N ALA A 167 10.98 -0.88 -24.06
CA ALA A 167 10.56 -1.68 -22.91
C ALA A 167 11.19 -1.13 -21.64
N VAL A 168 10.37 -0.71 -20.69
CA VAL A 168 10.80 -0.44 -19.30
C VAL A 168 10.39 -1.67 -18.49
N ILE A 169 11.37 -2.46 -18.01
CA ILE A 169 11.13 -3.72 -17.31
C ILE A 169 11.96 -3.79 -16.03
N GLY A 170 11.48 -4.48 -15.01
CA GLY A 170 12.27 -4.64 -13.78
C GLY A 170 11.45 -4.97 -12.53
N ASN A 171 12.18 -5.03 -11.41
CA ASN A 171 11.63 -5.22 -10.06
C ASN A 171 12.22 -4.13 -9.13
N PRO A 172 11.63 -2.93 -9.07
CA PRO A 172 12.13 -1.88 -8.18
C PRO A 172 11.93 -2.26 -6.70
N PRO A 173 12.77 -1.74 -5.77
CA PRO A 173 12.80 -2.17 -4.38
C PRO A 173 11.50 -1.87 -3.62
N TRP A 174 10.95 -2.87 -2.90
CA TRP A 174 9.66 -2.79 -2.17
C TRP A 174 9.83 -2.29 -0.74
N VAL A 175 10.42 -1.14 -0.55
CA VAL A 175 10.68 -0.54 0.76
C VAL A 175 10.08 0.84 0.89
N THR A 176 9.71 1.21 2.12
CA THR A 176 9.22 2.56 2.41
C THR A 176 10.37 3.49 2.78
N ASN A 177 10.23 4.78 2.43
CA ASN A 177 11.20 5.82 2.73
C ASN A 177 11.59 5.90 4.21
N SER A 178 10.61 5.74 5.12
CA SER A 178 10.85 5.76 6.58
C SER A 178 11.72 4.60 7.07
N ARG A 179 11.73 3.48 6.38
CA ARG A 179 12.53 2.30 6.74
C ARG A 179 13.98 2.47 6.29
N GLN A 180 14.22 3.06 5.14
CA GLN A 180 15.57 3.39 4.65
C GLN A 180 16.20 4.56 5.40
N GLY A 181 15.44 5.60 5.74
CA GLY A 181 15.95 6.74 6.53
C GLY A 181 16.44 6.36 7.92
N LYS A 182 15.97 5.25 8.51
CA LYS A 182 16.48 4.69 9.77
C LYS A 182 17.84 3.99 9.61
N ASN A 183 18.15 3.51 8.42
CA ASN A 183 19.38 2.77 8.11
C ASN A 183 20.48 3.67 7.50
N ASN A 184 20.33 5.01 7.55
CA ASN A 184 21.25 5.99 6.97
C ASN A 184 21.64 5.69 5.49
N SER A 185 20.74 5.07 4.72
CA SER A 185 21.05 4.73 3.33
C SER A 185 20.96 5.99 2.46
N LEU A 186 21.96 6.18 1.60
CA LEU A 186 22.02 7.23 0.58
C LEU A 186 20.98 7.06 -0.55
N ASN A 187 20.22 5.96 -0.53
CA ASN A 187 19.25 5.58 -1.55
C ASN A 187 17.85 6.12 -1.26
N VAL A 188 17.75 7.41 -0.95
CA VAL A 188 16.48 8.09 -0.71
C VAL A 188 16.42 9.31 -1.61
N PRO A 189 15.31 9.56 -2.36
CA PRO A 189 15.19 10.77 -3.15
C PRO A 189 15.38 12.01 -2.29
N SER A 190 15.97 13.06 -2.85
CA SER A 190 16.05 14.36 -2.18
C SER A 190 14.66 14.77 -1.69
N LYS A 191 14.60 15.38 -0.50
CA LYS A 191 13.32 15.79 0.12
C LYS A 191 12.56 16.75 -0.79
N SER A 192 11.69 16.21 -1.62
CA SER A 192 10.81 16.96 -2.51
C SER A 192 9.37 16.67 -2.12
N ASN A 193 8.51 17.67 -2.19
CA ASN A 193 7.08 17.55 -1.93
C ASN A 193 6.36 16.95 -3.14
N ILE A 194 6.66 15.70 -3.48
CA ILE A 194 6.18 14.97 -4.66
C ILE A 194 4.65 14.84 -4.69
N TYR A 195 4.02 14.87 -3.50
CA TYR A 195 2.57 14.71 -3.35
C TYR A 195 1.82 16.04 -3.21
N GLY A 196 2.48 17.21 -3.34
CA GLY A 196 1.82 18.50 -3.14
C GLY A 196 1.22 18.68 -1.74
N LEU A 197 1.76 18.00 -0.72
CA LEU A 197 1.27 18.05 0.66
C LEU A 197 1.37 19.47 1.22
N LYS A 198 0.42 19.84 2.09
CA LYS A 198 0.39 21.14 2.79
C LYS A 198 0.79 20.94 4.26
N GLY A 199 1.36 21.99 4.87
CA GLY A 199 1.69 21.99 6.30
C GLY A 199 3.00 21.27 6.64
N ILE A 200 3.07 20.70 7.85
CA ILE A 200 4.28 20.08 8.43
C ILE A 200 4.77 18.88 7.59
N ASP A 201 3.87 18.12 6.98
CA ASP A 201 4.22 16.96 6.18
C ASP A 201 4.90 17.36 4.86
N ALA A 202 4.56 18.52 4.29
CA ALA A 202 5.25 19.12 3.15
C ALA A 202 6.69 19.55 3.50
N ILE A 203 6.86 20.13 4.69
CA ILE A 203 8.15 20.68 5.16
C ILE A 203 9.12 19.57 5.59
N THR A 204 8.60 18.50 6.18
CA THR A 204 9.43 17.43 6.75
C THR A 204 9.75 16.31 5.76
N GLY A 205 9.13 16.32 4.57
CA GLY A 205 9.26 15.22 3.59
C GLY A 205 8.82 13.87 4.16
N LYS A 206 7.93 13.89 5.15
CA LYS A 206 7.49 12.72 5.93
C LYS A 206 6.41 11.88 5.28
N SER A 207 6.11 12.06 3.99
CA SER A 207 5.26 11.10 3.29
C SER A 207 5.96 9.74 3.30
N ASN A 208 5.36 8.78 3.98
CA ASN A 208 5.84 7.40 4.03
C ASN A 208 5.43 6.69 2.73
N PHE A 209 6.08 7.08 1.62
CA PHE A 209 5.83 6.49 0.31
C PHE A 209 6.72 5.26 0.05
N ASP A 210 6.25 4.41 -0.84
CA ASP A 210 7.03 3.28 -1.34
C ASP A 210 8.01 3.75 -2.42
N ILE A 211 9.27 3.33 -2.34
CA ILE A 211 10.30 3.75 -3.30
C ILE A 211 9.95 3.28 -4.70
N SER A 212 9.35 2.08 -4.84
CA SER A 212 8.92 1.58 -6.14
C SER A 212 7.81 2.44 -6.77
N GLU A 213 6.96 3.09 -5.96
CA GLU A 213 5.96 4.05 -6.45
C GLU A 213 6.62 5.26 -7.08
N PHE A 214 7.61 5.84 -6.39
CA PHE A 214 8.33 7.00 -6.89
C PHE A 214 9.08 6.69 -8.19
N ILE A 215 9.83 5.57 -8.22
CA ILE A 215 10.54 5.11 -9.43
C ILE A 215 9.57 4.94 -10.60
N THR A 216 8.42 4.29 -10.37
CA THR A 216 7.43 4.07 -11.42
C THR A 216 6.85 5.37 -11.96
N LEU A 217 6.47 6.31 -11.07
CA LEU A 217 5.94 7.61 -11.49
C LEU A 217 6.96 8.42 -12.29
N GLN A 218 8.24 8.42 -11.88
CA GLN A 218 9.31 9.09 -12.62
C GLN A 218 9.52 8.47 -14.01
N LEU A 219 9.50 7.14 -14.11
CA LEU A 219 9.61 6.43 -15.39
C LEU A 219 8.41 6.74 -16.30
N LEU A 220 7.18 6.81 -15.75
CA LEU A 220 6.01 7.20 -16.52
C LEU A 220 6.11 8.63 -17.04
N HIS A 221 6.54 9.60 -16.23
CA HIS A 221 6.76 10.98 -16.69
C HIS A 221 7.75 11.07 -17.85
N LEU A 222 8.82 10.28 -17.79
CA LEU A 222 9.88 10.29 -18.81
C LEU A 222 9.48 9.56 -20.11
N SER A 223 8.77 8.44 -20.00
CA SER A 223 8.63 7.48 -21.10
C SER A 223 7.27 7.49 -21.80
N GLN A 224 6.25 8.08 -21.20
CA GLN A 224 4.84 7.98 -21.65
C GLN A 224 4.54 8.44 -23.09
N LEU A 225 5.42 9.24 -23.68
CA LEU A 225 5.27 9.74 -25.06
C LEU A 225 6.16 8.98 -26.08
N ASN A 226 6.72 7.83 -25.69
CA ASN A 226 7.46 6.94 -26.57
C ASN A 226 6.63 5.72 -26.93
N SER A 227 6.89 5.08 -28.06
CA SER A 227 6.27 3.80 -28.37
C SER A 227 6.75 2.70 -27.43
N GLY A 228 5.89 1.73 -27.10
CA GLY A 228 6.23 0.58 -26.28
C GLY A 228 5.44 0.48 -24.98
N GLY A 229 6.09 0.06 -23.91
CA GLY A 229 5.39 -0.12 -22.64
C GLY A 229 6.28 -0.37 -21.43
N ILE A 230 5.62 -0.42 -20.28
CA ILE A 230 6.24 -0.68 -18.98
C ILE A 230 5.72 -2.00 -18.40
N SER A 231 6.61 -2.79 -17.80
CA SER A 231 6.29 -4.05 -17.14
C SER A 231 7.13 -4.19 -15.87
N LEU A 232 6.55 -3.84 -14.72
CA LEU A 232 7.26 -3.80 -13.43
C LEU A 232 6.59 -4.71 -12.40
N LEU A 233 7.40 -5.37 -11.57
CA LEU A 233 6.92 -6.08 -10.39
C LEU A 233 6.74 -5.08 -9.24
N LEU A 234 5.51 -4.92 -8.76
CA LEU A 234 5.12 -3.90 -7.79
C LEU A 234 4.17 -4.48 -6.73
N LYS A 235 4.13 -3.84 -5.56
CA LYS A 235 3.06 -4.10 -4.58
C LYS A 235 1.71 -3.67 -5.15
N ASN A 236 0.64 -4.40 -4.80
CA ASN A 236 -0.72 -4.06 -5.23
C ASN A 236 -1.13 -2.64 -4.81
N SER A 237 -0.70 -2.19 -3.63
CA SER A 237 -0.94 -0.82 -3.15
C SER A 237 -0.27 0.25 -4.01
N VAL A 238 0.92 -0.02 -4.53
CA VAL A 238 1.65 0.90 -5.42
C VAL A 238 0.92 1.06 -6.75
N ILE A 239 0.51 -0.04 -7.37
CA ILE A 239 -0.26 0.01 -8.64
C ILE A 239 -1.55 0.80 -8.44
N ARG A 240 -2.25 0.58 -7.34
CA ARG A 240 -3.45 1.34 -6.99
C ARG A 240 -3.18 2.84 -6.85
N ASN A 241 -2.09 3.23 -6.16
CA ASN A 241 -1.72 4.64 -5.99
C ASN A 241 -1.39 5.31 -7.33
N ILE A 242 -0.74 4.59 -8.25
CA ILE A 242 -0.48 5.07 -9.63
C ILE A 242 -1.80 5.36 -10.34
N LEU A 243 -2.79 4.46 -10.24
CA LEU A 243 -4.12 4.66 -10.83
C LEU A 243 -4.91 5.80 -10.16
N VAL A 244 -4.73 6.01 -8.86
CA VAL A 244 -5.32 7.18 -8.17
C VAL A 244 -4.74 8.46 -8.75
N LYS A 245 -3.42 8.52 -8.95
CA LYS A 245 -2.74 9.68 -9.54
C LYS A 245 -3.04 9.89 -11.01
N GLN A 246 -3.42 8.86 -11.75
CA GLN A 246 -3.81 8.96 -13.15
C GLN A 246 -4.90 10.02 -13.40
N ASN A 247 -5.79 10.24 -12.42
CA ASN A 247 -6.84 11.26 -12.52
C ASN A 247 -6.33 12.71 -12.48
N SER A 248 -5.16 12.97 -11.92
CA SER A 248 -4.54 14.29 -11.83
C SER A 248 -3.38 14.49 -12.80
N GLU A 249 -2.65 13.42 -13.09
CA GLU A 249 -1.44 13.46 -13.93
C GLU A 249 -1.75 13.20 -15.41
N GLU A 250 -2.85 12.47 -15.69
CA GLU A 250 -3.29 12.12 -17.04
C GLU A 250 -2.16 11.55 -17.91
N PHE A 251 -1.35 10.61 -17.34
CA PHE A 251 -0.30 9.95 -18.11
C PHE A 251 -0.86 9.34 -19.39
N HIS A 252 -0.14 9.51 -20.49
CA HIS A 252 -0.49 8.93 -21.80
C HIS A 252 -0.21 7.42 -21.82
N ILE A 253 -0.85 6.69 -20.92
CA ILE A 253 -0.76 5.24 -20.82
C ILE A 253 -2.13 4.58 -20.97
N GLY A 254 -2.16 3.45 -21.69
CA GLY A 254 -3.36 2.67 -21.94
C GLY A 254 -3.13 1.17 -21.70
N ASN A 255 -4.17 0.37 -21.94
CA ASN A 255 -4.11 -1.10 -21.80
C ASN A 255 -3.51 -1.55 -20.46
N ILE A 256 -3.90 -0.83 -19.38
CA ILE A 256 -3.33 -1.04 -18.04
C ILE A 256 -3.82 -2.38 -17.48
N GLU A 257 -2.85 -3.22 -17.08
CA GLU A 257 -3.11 -4.51 -16.44
C GLU A 257 -2.30 -4.66 -15.16
N GLN A 258 -2.94 -5.27 -14.18
CA GLN A 258 -2.33 -5.78 -12.96
C GLN A 258 -2.47 -7.30 -12.98
N ARG A 259 -1.36 -8.04 -13.05
CA ARG A 259 -1.37 -9.50 -13.02
C ARG A 259 -0.87 -9.99 -11.67
N LEU A 260 -1.77 -10.62 -10.91
CA LEU A 260 -1.50 -11.08 -9.54
C LEU A 260 -0.48 -12.22 -9.54
N ILE A 261 0.59 -12.08 -8.77
CA ILE A 261 1.60 -13.11 -8.52
C ILE A 261 1.49 -13.65 -7.09
N ASP A 262 1.94 -14.87 -6.88
CA ASP A 262 2.14 -15.40 -5.53
C ASP A 262 3.52 -14.98 -5.00
N ALA A 263 3.57 -13.81 -4.35
CA ALA A 263 4.81 -13.27 -3.82
C ALA A 263 5.42 -14.13 -2.69
N SER A 264 4.61 -14.94 -1.99
CA SER A 264 5.10 -15.89 -1.00
C SER A 264 5.90 -17.01 -1.67
N SER A 265 5.40 -17.55 -2.77
CA SER A 265 6.07 -18.59 -3.55
C SER A 265 7.29 -18.07 -4.30
N GLU A 266 7.20 -16.88 -4.92
CA GLU A 266 8.26 -16.32 -5.77
C GLU A 266 9.41 -15.70 -4.96
N PHE A 267 9.10 -15.05 -3.83
CA PHE A 267 10.06 -14.22 -3.07
C PHE A 267 10.14 -14.55 -1.58
N ASN A 268 9.33 -15.50 -1.09
CA ASN A 268 9.22 -15.84 0.34
C ASN A 268 8.84 -14.63 1.23
N VAL A 269 7.90 -13.79 0.74
CA VAL A 269 7.41 -12.61 1.45
C VAL A 269 5.89 -12.63 1.59
N SER A 270 5.37 -12.12 2.70
CA SER A 270 3.93 -11.99 2.95
C SER A 270 3.40 -10.61 2.50
N VAL A 271 3.61 -10.27 1.23
CA VAL A 271 3.18 -9.00 0.63
C VAL A 271 2.38 -9.31 -0.64
N ASP A 272 1.22 -8.68 -0.80
CA ASP A 272 0.44 -8.79 -2.04
C ASP A 272 1.14 -7.99 -3.15
N ALA A 273 1.63 -8.70 -4.17
CA ALA A 273 2.35 -8.13 -5.30
C ALA A 273 1.78 -8.59 -6.64
N SER A 274 2.11 -7.85 -7.68
CA SER A 274 1.66 -8.09 -9.05
C SER A 274 2.68 -7.60 -10.05
N CYS A 275 2.57 -8.08 -11.29
CA CYS A 275 3.20 -7.43 -12.41
C CYS A 275 2.26 -6.36 -12.98
N PHE A 276 2.73 -5.13 -13.06
CA PHE A 276 2.08 -3.96 -13.65
C PHE A 276 2.48 -3.85 -15.12
N PHE A 277 1.50 -3.74 -16.01
CA PHE A 277 1.69 -3.53 -17.44
C PHE A 277 0.92 -2.29 -17.88
N ALA A 278 1.56 -1.41 -18.66
CA ALA A 278 0.89 -0.30 -19.33
C ALA A 278 1.57 0.00 -20.66
N GLN A 279 0.77 0.31 -21.67
CA GLN A 279 1.22 0.74 -22.99
C GLN A 279 1.47 2.24 -22.96
N PHE A 280 2.57 2.69 -23.56
CA PHE A 280 2.88 4.09 -23.77
C PHE A 280 2.18 4.67 -25.00
N ASP A 281 2.20 6.00 -25.13
CA ASP A 281 1.66 6.77 -26.26
C ASP A 281 0.21 6.43 -26.60
N CYS A 282 -0.59 6.30 -25.55
CA CYS A 282 -2.03 6.02 -25.65
C CYS A 282 -2.86 7.14 -25.04
N SER A 283 -4.12 7.22 -25.44
CA SER A 283 -5.11 8.00 -24.70
C SER A 283 -5.13 7.52 -23.24
N PRO A 284 -5.14 8.46 -22.26
CA PRO A 284 -5.12 8.09 -20.84
C PRO A 284 -6.21 7.09 -20.47
N SER A 285 -5.83 5.95 -19.90
CA SER A 285 -6.75 4.98 -19.32
C SER A 285 -6.84 5.20 -17.81
N PHE A 286 -8.05 5.25 -17.28
CA PHE A 286 -8.34 5.47 -15.86
C PHE A 286 -8.73 4.19 -15.13
N THR A 287 -8.69 3.05 -15.81
CA THR A 287 -9.02 1.74 -15.25
C THR A 287 -7.90 0.73 -15.49
N CYS A 288 -7.84 -0.27 -14.63
CA CYS A 288 -6.85 -1.34 -14.65
C CYS A 288 -7.56 -2.69 -14.61
N LYS A 289 -7.28 -3.55 -15.57
CA LYS A 289 -7.73 -4.95 -15.58
C LYS A 289 -6.86 -5.78 -14.64
N VAL A 290 -7.49 -6.56 -13.78
CA VAL A 290 -6.82 -7.50 -12.89
C VAL A 290 -6.96 -8.91 -13.47
N LEU A 291 -5.82 -9.56 -13.68
CA LEU A 291 -5.75 -10.92 -14.17
C LEU A 291 -4.90 -11.79 -13.23
N ASP A 292 -5.10 -13.08 -13.30
CA ASP A 292 -4.15 -14.02 -12.72
C ASP A 292 -2.92 -14.14 -13.64
N PHE A 293 -1.72 -14.05 -13.05
CA PHE A 293 -0.46 -14.05 -13.81
C PHE A 293 -0.19 -15.40 -14.49
N TYR A 294 -0.57 -16.50 -13.84
CA TYR A 294 -0.24 -17.85 -14.28
C TYR A 294 -1.24 -18.41 -15.28
N THR A 295 -2.53 -18.17 -15.05
CA THR A 295 -3.63 -18.70 -15.85
C THR A 295 -4.16 -17.72 -16.89
N ASN A 296 -3.77 -16.43 -16.79
CA ASN A 296 -4.29 -15.34 -17.63
C ASN A 296 -5.81 -15.12 -17.48
N SER A 297 -6.44 -15.67 -16.44
CA SER A 297 -7.87 -15.51 -16.20
C SER A 297 -8.19 -14.10 -15.72
N TYR A 298 -9.27 -13.52 -16.27
CA TYR A 298 -9.79 -12.23 -15.82
C TYR A 298 -10.44 -12.36 -14.45
N ILE A 299 -10.13 -11.43 -13.53
CA ILE A 299 -10.66 -11.39 -12.19
C ILE A 299 -11.65 -10.23 -12.03
N ARG A 300 -11.22 -9.00 -12.34
CA ARG A 300 -12.02 -7.77 -12.22
C ARG A 300 -11.33 -6.61 -12.93
N GLU A 301 -12.01 -5.48 -12.97
CA GLU A 301 -11.43 -4.20 -13.36
C GLU A 301 -11.68 -3.17 -12.26
N TYR A 302 -10.67 -2.36 -11.92
CA TYR A 302 -10.79 -1.29 -10.94
C TYR A 302 -10.25 0.03 -11.49
N GLY A 303 -10.58 1.14 -10.85
CA GLY A 303 -10.11 2.46 -11.24
C GLY A 303 -11.18 3.53 -11.06
N TRP A 304 -11.11 4.57 -11.87
CA TRP A 304 -12.02 5.70 -11.81
C TRP A 304 -13.29 5.44 -12.62
N VAL A 305 -14.42 5.62 -11.98
CA VAL A 305 -15.74 5.67 -12.61
C VAL A 305 -16.35 7.03 -12.24
N ASN A 306 -16.47 7.93 -13.19
CA ASN A 306 -16.81 9.33 -12.97
C ASN A 306 -15.80 9.97 -11.98
N LYS A 307 -16.26 10.35 -10.78
CA LYS A 307 -15.44 10.97 -9.72
C LYS A 307 -15.07 10.01 -8.60
N SER A 308 -15.43 8.72 -8.72
CA SER A 308 -15.20 7.72 -7.68
C SER A 308 -14.12 6.73 -8.09
N PHE A 309 -13.11 6.54 -7.25
CA PHE A 309 -12.12 5.48 -7.39
C PHE A 309 -12.65 4.21 -6.74
N VAL A 310 -12.81 3.15 -7.53
CA VAL A 310 -13.57 1.94 -7.15
C VAL A 310 -12.76 0.66 -7.34
N SER A 311 -13.02 -0.35 -6.52
CA SER A 311 -12.32 -1.64 -6.57
C SER A 311 -12.90 -2.62 -7.60
N ASP A 312 -14.12 -2.37 -8.09
CA ASP A 312 -14.77 -3.13 -9.16
C ASP A 312 -15.68 -2.18 -9.96
N THR A 313 -15.26 -1.86 -11.18
CA THR A 313 -15.95 -0.88 -12.04
C THR A 313 -17.30 -1.40 -12.53
N LYS A 314 -17.41 -2.70 -12.82
CA LYS A 314 -18.64 -3.32 -13.29
C LYS A 314 -19.70 -3.32 -12.19
N LEU A 315 -19.34 -3.86 -11.04
CA LEU A 315 -20.24 -3.93 -9.90
C LEU A 315 -20.70 -2.54 -9.44
N TYR A 316 -19.80 -1.55 -9.47
CA TYR A 316 -20.11 -0.18 -9.08
C TYR A 316 -21.14 0.50 -9.99
N ARG A 317 -21.05 0.31 -11.32
CA ARG A 317 -22.01 0.92 -12.26
C ARG A 317 -23.45 0.54 -11.95
N ASP A 318 -23.69 -0.69 -11.51
CA ASP A 318 -25.03 -1.20 -11.20
C ASP A 318 -25.64 -0.57 -9.94
N VAL A 319 -24.80 -0.08 -9.02
CA VAL A 319 -25.23 0.40 -7.69
C VAL A 319 -24.80 1.84 -7.38
N SER A 320 -24.17 2.52 -8.32
CA SER A 320 -23.60 3.88 -8.15
C SER A 320 -24.60 4.93 -7.69
N LYS A 321 -25.90 4.76 -7.96
CA LYS A 321 -26.97 5.67 -7.50
C LYS A 321 -27.10 5.73 -5.96
N TYR A 322 -26.56 4.75 -5.25
CA TYR A 322 -26.55 4.72 -3.79
C TYR A 322 -25.22 5.24 -3.19
N ASP A 323 -24.27 5.65 -4.03
CA ASP A 323 -23.02 6.29 -3.62
C ASP A 323 -23.19 7.80 -3.57
N SER A 324 -23.61 8.31 -2.44
CA SER A 324 -23.87 9.73 -2.21
C SER A 324 -23.53 10.11 -0.76
N VAL A 325 -23.98 11.27 -0.30
CA VAL A 325 -23.76 11.68 1.08
C VAL A 325 -24.77 10.98 1.99
N SER A 326 -24.25 10.26 2.99
CA SER A 326 -25.11 9.62 3.99
C SER A 326 -25.87 10.65 4.83
N SER A 327 -27.16 10.44 4.99
CA SER A 327 -27.99 11.19 5.95
C SER A 327 -27.80 10.74 7.40
N TYR A 328 -27.13 9.63 7.62
CA TYR A 328 -26.80 9.07 8.92
C TYR A 328 -25.34 9.32 9.25
N VAL A 329 -25.06 9.78 10.47
CA VAL A 329 -23.70 10.13 10.90
C VAL A 329 -23.02 8.97 11.60
N TRP A 330 -22.18 8.25 10.86
CA TRP A 330 -21.35 7.19 11.43
C TRP A 330 -20.31 7.76 12.40
N ARG A 331 -20.20 7.14 13.56
CA ARG A 331 -19.27 7.56 14.61
C ARG A 331 -18.31 6.44 14.97
N SER A 332 -17.05 6.80 15.24
CA SER A 332 -16.07 5.89 15.82
C SER A 332 -16.43 5.59 17.26
N GLY A 333 -16.15 4.39 17.72
CA GLY A 333 -16.27 4.03 19.12
C GLY A 333 -15.22 4.70 20.01
N ILE A 334 -15.21 4.32 21.28
CA ILE A 334 -14.41 4.92 22.34
C ILE A 334 -12.93 4.60 22.15
N LYS A 335 -12.10 5.63 22.17
CA LYS A 335 -10.65 5.54 22.21
C LYS A 335 -10.14 5.99 23.58
N HIS A 336 -9.43 5.10 24.26
CA HIS A 336 -8.92 5.36 25.62
C HIS A 336 -7.41 5.09 25.79
N ASP A 337 -6.80 4.24 24.97
CA ASP A 337 -5.38 3.84 25.00
C ASP A 337 -4.87 3.43 26.41
N CYS A 338 -5.77 2.85 27.23
CA CYS A 338 -5.52 2.48 28.62
C CYS A 338 -6.26 1.18 29.00
N ALA A 339 -6.13 0.14 28.14
CA ALA A 339 -6.91 -1.09 28.25
C ALA A 339 -6.70 -1.84 29.58
N SER A 340 -5.49 -1.84 30.13
CA SER A 340 -5.18 -2.54 31.39
C SER A 340 -5.94 -2.00 32.60
N VAL A 341 -6.36 -0.73 32.55
CA VAL A 341 -7.04 -0.05 33.65
C VAL A 341 -8.52 0.15 33.40
N LEU A 342 -8.90 0.56 32.17
CA LEU A 342 -10.28 0.92 31.84
C LEU A 342 -11.13 -0.26 31.35
N GLU A 343 -10.52 -1.29 30.74
CA GLU A 343 -11.27 -2.46 30.33
C GLU A 343 -11.33 -3.52 31.43
N LEU A 344 -12.52 -4.01 31.69
CA LEU A 344 -12.80 -4.95 32.76
C LEU A 344 -13.34 -6.27 32.23
N THR A 345 -13.10 -7.34 32.96
CA THR A 345 -13.78 -8.62 32.82
C THR A 345 -14.64 -8.86 34.06
N PHE A 346 -15.81 -9.47 33.90
CA PHE A 346 -16.65 -9.86 35.03
C PHE A 346 -16.50 -11.35 35.30
N SER A 347 -16.04 -11.69 36.51
CA SER A 347 -15.88 -13.07 36.98
C SER A 347 -16.13 -13.16 38.45
N ASP A 348 -16.79 -14.23 38.86
CA ASP A 348 -17.08 -14.55 40.28
C ASP A 348 -17.74 -13.40 41.06
N GLY A 349 -18.65 -12.69 40.37
CA GLY A 349 -19.41 -11.58 40.98
C GLY A 349 -18.63 -10.27 41.10
N SER A 350 -17.44 -10.17 40.49
CA SER A 350 -16.55 -9.00 40.59
C SER A 350 -16.03 -8.54 39.24
N TYR A 351 -15.80 -7.24 39.08
CA TYR A 351 -15.07 -6.67 37.95
C TYR A 351 -13.57 -6.76 38.19
N ILE A 352 -12.84 -7.24 37.20
CA ILE A 352 -11.37 -7.40 37.26
C ILE A 352 -10.75 -6.62 36.09
N ASN A 353 -9.75 -5.78 36.35
CA ASN A 353 -9.03 -5.03 35.34
C ASN A 353 -7.96 -5.90 34.64
N GLY A 354 -7.27 -5.35 33.63
CA GLY A 354 -6.21 -6.04 32.91
C GLY A 354 -4.92 -6.29 33.72
N LEU A 355 -4.82 -5.76 34.94
CA LEU A 355 -3.71 -5.98 35.90
C LEU A 355 -4.05 -7.10 36.91
N GLY A 356 -5.27 -7.68 36.84
CA GLY A 356 -5.73 -8.71 37.77
C GLY A 356 -6.26 -8.16 39.11
N GLU A 357 -6.55 -6.85 39.19
CA GLU A 357 -7.08 -6.23 40.40
C GLU A 357 -8.62 -6.23 40.37
N ILE A 358 -9.25 -6.48 41.52
CA ILE A 358 -10.68 -6.30 41.71
C ILE A 358 -10.98 -4.79 41.70
N VAL A 359 -11.95 -4.41 40.89
CA VAL A 359 -12.38 -3.02 40.73
C VAL A 359 -13.72 -2.80 41.43
N ASN A 360 -13.69 -1.99 42.46
CA ASN A 360 -14.88 -1.60 43.23
C ASN A 360 -15.09 -0.08 43.09
N ILE A 361 -15.93 0.32 42.16
CA ILE A 361 -16.29 1.71 41.88
C ILE A 361 -17.80 1.83 41.69
N GLU A 362 -18.29 3.05 41.54
CA GLU A 362 -19.69 3.33 41.25
C GLU A 362 -20.14 2.64 39.95
N ASP A 363 -21.20 1.85 40.00
CA ASP A 363 -21.67 0.96 38.94
C ASP A 363 -22.17 1.73 37.70
N ASP A 364 -22.66 2.95 37.88
CA ASP A 364 -23.14 3.82 36.79
C ASP A 364 -22.04 4.34 35.86
N LEU A 365 -20.76 4.14 36.20
CA LEU A 365 -19.62 4.38 35.32
C LEU A 365 -19.16 3.14 34.57
N ILE A 366 -19.69 1.94 34.84
CA ILE A 366 -19.30 0.69 34.18
C ILE A 366 -20.32 0.32 33.13
N TYR A 367 -19.88 0.14 31.89
CA TYR A 367 -20.71 -0.18 30.73
C TYR A 367 -20.20 -1.42 30.01
N PRO A 368 -21.11 -2.23 29.40
CA PRO A 368 -20.69 -3.29 28.48
C PRO A 368 -19.89 -2.72 27.30
N LEU A 369 -18.80 -3.40 26.91
CA LEU A 369 -17.93 -2.99 25.80
C LEU A 369 -17.97 -4.01 24.67
N LEU A 370 -18.31 -3.56 23.47
CA LEU A 370 -18.27 -4.32 22.23
C LEU A 370 -16.98 -4.03 21.45
N LYS A 371 -16.24 -5.07 21.12
CA LYS A 371 -15.00 -4.99 20.32
C LYS A 371 -15.20 -5.61 18.93
N SER A 372 -14.32 -5.32 17.99
CA SER A 372 -14.37 -5.89 16.62
C SER A 372 -14.48 -7.42 16.59
N SER A 373 -13.78 -8.12 17.49
CA SER A 373 -13.85 -9.58 17.60
C SER A 373 -15.23 -10.09 18.00
N ASP A 374 -15.98 -9.32 18.79
CA ASP A 374 -17.29 -9.73 19.29
C ASP A 374 -18.34 -9.70 18.18
N ILE A 375 -18.19 -8.82 17.17
CA ILE A 375 -19.08 -8.76 15.99
C ILE A 375 -19.03 -10.08 15.19
N TYR A 376 -17.86 -10.72 15.12
CA TYR A 376 -17.67 -11.96 14.36
C TYR A 376 -18.02 -13.20 15.14
N ASN A 377 -17.72 -13.18 16.42
CA ASN A 377 -18.04 -14.27 17.35
C ASN A 377 -19.42 -14.08 17.99
N TYR A 378 -20.29 -13.30 17.32
CA TYR A 378 -21.64 -12.99 17.77
C TYR A 378 -22.46 -14.27 17.94
N GLY A 379 -22.66 -14.65 19.20
CA GLY A 379 -23.45 -15.77 19.66
C GLY A 379 -24.13 -15.37 20.97
N ASP A 380 -24.33 -16.27 21.90
CA ASP A 380 -25.09 -16.06 23.15
C ASP A 380 -24.48 -15.00 24.11
N LYS A 381 -23.26 -14.54 23.89
CA LYS A 381 -22.59 -13.49 24.68
C LYS A 381 -22.04 -12.37 23.80
N ILE A 382 -22.80 -11.27 23.70
CA ILE A 382 -22.47 -10.09 22.86
C ILE A 382 -21.24 -9.33 23.38
N CYS A 383 -21.12 -9.13 24.69
CA CYS A 383 -20.05 -8.40 25.34
C CYS A 383 -19.30 -9.30 26.32
N ARG A 384 -18.02 -9.50 26.05
CA ARG A 384 -17.11 -10.26 26.95
C ARG A 384 -16.38 -9.34 27.92
N LYS A 385 -16.45 -8.04 27.68
CA LYS A 385 -15.76 -7.00 28.44
C LYS A 385 -16.69 -5.88 28.83
N PHE A 386 -16.24 -5.14 29.83
CA PHE A 386 -16.84 -3.90 30.29
C PHE A 386 -15.79 -2.79 30.22
N ILE A 387 -16.25 -1.54 30.30
CA ILE A 387 -15.38 -0.36 30.28
C ILE A 387 -15.82 0.65 31.32
N ILE A 388 -14.85 1.28 31.99
CA ILE A 388 -15.08 2.43 32.84
C ILE A 388 -15.16 3.67 31.94
N VAL A 389 -16.27 4.42 32.06
CA VAL A 389 -16.55 5.62 31.26
C VAL A 389 -16.54 6.84 32.20
N PRO A 390 -15.42 7.59 32.28
CA PRO A 390 -15.25 8.66 33.26
C PRO A 390 -15.90 9.99 32.87
N GLN A 391 -16.51 10.08 31.68
CA GLN A 391 -17.15 11.28 31.13
C GLN A 391 -18.28 10.97 30.17
N ARG A 392 -19.20 11.90 29.96
CA ARG A 392 -20.32 11.72 29.03
C ARG A 392 -20.07 12.27 27.64
N LYS A 393 -19.25 13.32 27.52
CA LYS A 393 -18.88 13.96 26.24
C LYS A 393 -17.38 14.17 26.18
N THR A 394 -16.85 14.14 24.96
CA THR A 394 -15.45 14.48 24.73
C THR A 394 -15.18 15.92 25.17
N GLY A 395 -14.23 16.08 26.10
CA GLY A 395 -13.85 17.37 26.66
C GLY A 395 -14.50 17.72 28.00
N ASP A 396 -15.37 16.85 28.55
CA ASP A 396 -15.86 17.04 29.91
C ASP A 396 -14.70 17.04 30.92
N ASP A 397 -14.84 17.84 31.98
CA ASP A 397 -13.89 17.88 33.09
C ASP A 397 -14.01 16.61 33.94
N THR A 398 -12.98 15.77 33.87
CA THR A 398 -12.95 14.51 34.64
C THR A 398 -12.56 14.72 36.12
N SER A 399 -12.17 15.92 36.52
CA SER A 399 -11.86 16.23 37.93
C SER A 399 -13.11 16.25 38.82
N VAL A 400 -14.29 16.46 38.22
CA VAL A 400 -15.58 16.43 38.96
C VAL A 400 -15.86 15.08 39.58
N LEU A 401 -15.27 13.98 39.05
CA LEU A 401 -15.39 12.63 39.62
C LEU A 401 -14.94 12.58 41.09
N LYS A 402 -14.04 13.46 41.52
CA LYS A 402 -13.59 13.55 42.91
C LYS A 402 -14.77 13.73 43.89
N TYR A 403 -15.83 14.39 43.44
CA TYR A 403 -16.99 14.70 44.26
C TYR A 403 -18.19 13.82 43.92
N SER A 404 -18.40 13.52 42.68
CA SER A 404 -19.55 12.76 42.21
C SER A 404 -19.37 11.23 42.31
N HIS A 405 -18.12 10.74 42.06
CA HIS A 405 -17.78 9.32 42.02
C HIS A 405 -16.42 9.09 42.71
N PRO A 406 -16.35 9.24 44.05
CA PRO A 406 -15.08 9.23 44.74
C PRO A 406 -14.33 7.89 44.68
N LEU A 407 -15.03 6.75 44.58
CA LEU A 407 -14.38 5.43 44.44
C LEU A 407 -13.69 5.32 43.06
N ALA A 408 -14.37 5.72 42.00
CA ALA A 408 -13.81 5.74 40.65
C ALA A 408 -12.63 6.72 40.58
N TYR A 409 -12.77 7.91 41.15
CA TYR A 409 -11.66 8.89 41.18
C TYR A 409 -10.44 8.33 41.89
N ALA A 410 -10.61 7.69 43.06
CA ALA A 410 -9.51 7.06 43.81
C ALA A 410 -8.83 5.94 42.98
N TYR A 411 -9.64 5.07 42.33
CA TYR A 411 -9.15 4.01 41.47
C TYR A 411 -8.36 4.55 40.27
N LEU A 412 -8.90 5.52 39.51
CA LEU A 412 -8.23 6.12 38.37
C LEU A 412 -6.96 6.87 38.76
N SER A 413 -6.95 7.55 39.93
CA SER A 413 -5.78 8.25 40.46
C SER A 413 -4.68 7.28 40.88
N LYS A 414 -5.02 6.12 41.46
CA LYS A 414 -4.06 5.03 41.74
C LYS A 414 -3.30 4.59 40.47
N HIS A 415 -3.96 4.64 39.31
CA HIS A 415 -3.42 4.21 38.04
C HIS A 415 -2.99 5.38 37.12
N GLU A 416 -2.70 6.56 37.67
CA GLU A 416 -2.36 7.78 36.90
C GLU A 416 -1.23 7.57 35.89
N TYR A 417 -0.25 6.74 36.20
CA TYR A 417 0.87 6.43 35.32
C TYR A 417 0.40 5.81 33.97
N ALA A 418 -0.64 4.97 33.99
CA ALA A 418 -1.18 4.37 32.76
C ALA A 418 -1.78 5.44 31.82
N PHE A 419 -2.38 6.49 32.36
CA PHE A 419 -2.92 7.61 31.58
C PHE A 419 -1.83 8.54 31.06
N SER A 420 -0.82 8.84 31.87
CA SER A 420 0.28 9.72 31.49
C SER A 420 1.22 9.08 30.46
N SER A 421 1.30 7.75 30.41
CA SER A 421 2.12 7.01 29.45
C SER A 421 1.49 6.81 28.06
N ARG A 422 0.24 7.29 27.84
CA ARG A 422 -0.44 7.20 26.54
C ARG A 422 0.33 7.95 25.45
N LYS A 423 0.62 7.24 24.33
CA LYS A 423 1.50 7.75 23.26
C LYS A 423 0.80 8.71 22.29
N SER A 424 -0.53 8.62 22.16
CA SER A 424 -1.27 9.42 21.20
C SER A 424 -1.31 10.90 21.59
N SER A 425 -1.01 11.77 20.62
CA SER A 425 -1.02 13.24 20.82
C SER A 425 -2.41 13.81 21.16
N ILE A 426 -3.48 13.04 20.91
CA ILE A 426 -4.87 13.45 21.20
C ILE A 426 -5.10 13.76 22.70
N TYR A 427 -4.32 13.14 23.59
CA TYR A 427 -4.43 13.32 25.04
C TYR A 427 -3.61 14.50 25.57
N LYS A 428 -2.74 15.12 24.76
CA LYS A 428 -1.91 16.24 25.20
C LYS A 428 -2.76 17.47 25.54
N GLY A 429 -2.59 17.99 26.74
CA GLY A 429 -3.33 19.16 27.23
C GLY A 429 -4.81 18.90 27.50
N LYS A 430 -5.21 17.64 27.67
CA LYS A 430 -6.55 17.24 28.07
C LYS A 430 -6.55 16.77 29.52
N ASP A 431 -7.75 16.72 30.11
CA ASP A 431 -7.92 16.23 31.46
C ASP A 431 -7.34 14.83 31.64
N ARG A 432 -6.89 14.54 32.84
CA ARG A 432 -6.12 13.36 33.20
C ARG A 432 -6.75 12.05 32.73
N PHE A 433 -8.05 11.87 32.95
CA PHE A 433 -8.77 10.63 32.64
C PHE A 433 -9.58 10.68 31.36
N SER A 434 -9.34 11.69 30.51
CA SER A 434 -10.08 11.88 29.25
C SER A 434 -10.03 10.67 28.34
N ILE A 435 -11.19 10.38 27.75
CA ILE A 435 -11.38 9.43 26.63
C ILE A 435 -11.98 10.17 25.43
N PHE A 436 -11.91 9.57 24.24
CA PHE A 436 -12.41 10.17 23.01
C PHE A 436 -13.42 9.24 22.34
N GLY A 437 -14.17 9.74 21.36
CA GLY A 437 -15.20 8.97 20.68
C GLY A 437 -16.42 8.70 21.57
N ILE A 438 -16.74 9.62 22.46
CA ILE A 438 -17.86 9.57 23.38
C ILE A 438 -18.73 10.82 23.27
N GLY A 439 -20.04 10.65 23.45
CA GLY A 439 -21.06 11.69 23.40
C GLY A 439 -22.46 11.10 23.60
N ASP A 440 -23.51 11.89 23.46
CA ASP A 440 -24.91 11.45 23.68
C ASP A 440 -25.27 10.22 22.86
N TYR A 441 -24.70 10.09 21.65
CA TYR A 441 -24.84 8.92 20.78
C TYR A 441 -24.32 7.62 21.41
N SER A 442 -23.34 7.69 22.31
CA SER A 442 -22.79 6.51 22.97
C SER A 442 -23.76 5.90 23.99
N PHE A 443 -24.73 6.69 24.47
CA PHE A 443 -25.68 6.29 25.50
C PHE A 443 -27.07 5.92 24.93
N LYS A 444 -27.22 5.89 23.59
CA LYS A 444 -28.45 5.43 22.95
C LYS A 444 -28.68 3.93 23.13
N PRO A 445 -29.93 3.47 23.26
CA PRO A 445 -30.23 2.07 23.56
C PRO A 445 -29.96 1.11 22.42
N TYR A 446 -30.03 1.56 21.17
CA TYR A 446 -29.86 0.71 19.98
C TYR A 446 -28.74 1.23 19.11
N LYS A 447 -27.88 0.31 18.62
CA LYS A 447 -26.78 0.68 17.73
C LYS A 447 -26.61 -0.34 16.63
N ILE A 448 -26.39 0.14 15.40
CA ILE A 448 -25.87 -0.68 14.31
C ILE A 448 -24.34 -0.52 14.31
N VAL A 449 -23.62 -1.63 14.41
CA VAL A 449 -22.17 -1.64 14.58
C VAL A 449 -21.50 -2.42 13.47
N VAL A 450 -20.32 -1.93 13.03
CA VAL A 450 -19.47 -2.59 12.04
C VAL A 450 -18.00 -2.51 12.45
N SER A 451 -17.23 -3.58 12.22
CA SER A 451 -15.80 -3.59 12.45
C SER A 451 -15.04 -2.87 11.32
N SER A 452 -14.00 -2.09 11.67
CA SER A 452 -13.10 -1.49 10.71
C SER A 452 -11.99 -2.43 10.22
N LEU A 453 -11.73 -3.53 10.92
CA LEU A 453 -10.53 -4.36 10.76
C LEU A 453 -10.72 -5.60 9.88
N TYR A 454 -11.93 -6.16 9.84
CA TYR A 454 -12.18 -7.42 9.16
C TYR A 454 -12.48 -7.24 7.68
N LYS A 455 -11.94 -8.14 6.86
CA LYS A 455 -12.13 -8.14 5.39
C LYS A 455 -13.56 -8.47 4.96
N THR A 456 -14.28 -9.25 5.76
CA THR A 456 -15.71 -9.49 5.59
C THR A 456 -16.50 -8.42 6.35
N ILE A 457 -17.29 -7.62 5.65
CA ILE A 457 -18.07 -6.55 6.26
C ILE A 457 -19.36 -7.16 6.81
N LYS A 458 -19.58 -7.01 8.12
CA LYS A 458 -20.76 -7.52 8.82
C LYS A 458 -21.32 -6.40 9.71
N PHE A 459 -22.57 -6.04 9.48
CA PHE A 459 -23.31 -5.12 10.33
C PHE A 459 -24.21 -5.91 11.29
N ILE A 460 -24.20 -5.52 12.55
CA ILE A 460 -25.06 -6.10 13.59
C ILE A 460 -25.81 -5.00 14.30
N LEU A 461 -27.04 -5.29 14.72
CA LEU A 461 -27.81 -4.48 15.65
C LEU A 461 -27.57 -4.99 17.07
N VAL A 462 -27.23 -4.08 17.98
CA VAL A 462 -27.07 -4.36 19.39
C VAL A 462 -28.05 -3.50 20.19
N SER A 463 -28.65 -4.08 21.22
CA SER A 463 -29.49 -3.41 22.20
C SER A 463 -28.73 -3.23 23.51
N GLN A 464 -29.26 -2.40 24.40
CA GLN A 464 -28.73 -2.30 25.76
C GLN A 464 -28.70 -3.67 26.46
N LEU A 465 -27.73 -3.84 27.36
CA LEU A 465 -27.56 -5.02 28.19
C LEU A 465 -27.80 -4.62 29.66
N ASP A 466 -28.73 -5.28 30.35
CA ASP A 466 -29.11 -4.98 31.74
C ASP A 466 -29.38 -3.46 31.95
N GLU A 467 -30.21 -2.89 31.05
CA GLU A 467 -30.56 -1.47 31.00
C GLU A 467 -29.37 -0.50 30.72
N LYS A 468 -28.18 -1.01 30.56
CA LYS A 468 -26.98 -0.21 30.20
C LYS A 468 -26.71 -0.20 28.70
N PRO A 469 -26.51 0.97 28.09
CA PRO A 469 -26.13 1.06 26.69
C PRO A 469 -24.75 0.42 26.45
N ILE A 470 -24.63 -0.35 25.36
CA ILE A 470 -23.37 -0.96 24.98
C ILE A 470 -22.43 0.11 24.43
N MET A 471 -21.25 0.24 25.02
CA MET A 471 -20.17 1.05 24.48
C MET A 471 -19.44 0.30 23.37
N VAL A 472 -18.95 1.04 22.38
CA VAL A 472 -18.28 0.48 21.19
C VAL A 472 -16.82 0.91 21.19
N ASP A 473 -15.90 -0.02 20.92
CA ASP A 473 -14.45 0.21 20.85
C ASP A 473 -14.07 0.99 19.58
N ASP A 474 -12.95 1.73 19.58
CA ASP A 474 -12.47 2.58 18.46
C ASP A 474 -12.11 1.81 17.18
N THR A 475 -12.05 0.48 17.26
CA THR A 475 -11.89 -0.42 16.10
C THR A 475 -13.20 -0.67 15.35
N CYS A 476 -14.31 -0.10 15.84
CA CYS A 476 -15.63 -0.21 15.25
C CYS A 476 -16.21 1.16 14.93
N TYR A 477 -17.19 1.16 14.01
CA TYR A 477 -18.07 2.30 13.75
C TYR A 477 -19.49 1.95 14.14
N GLN A 478 -20.26 2.97 14.53
CA GLN A 478 -21.65 2.82 14.98
C GLN A 478 -22.57 3.88 14.39
N LEU A 479 -23.85 3.49 14.21
CA LEU A 479 -25.01 4.36 14.12
C LEU A 479 -25.85 4.16 15.39
N ASP A 480 -26.43 5.22 15.92
CA ASP A 480 -27.20 5.23 17.15
C ASP A 480 -28.69 5.55 16.91
N PHE A 481 -29.57 4.91 17.68
CA PHE A 481 -31.02 5.01 17.56
C PHE A 481 -31.72 5.02 18.92
N ASP A 482 -32.79 5.79 19.00
CA ASP A 482 -33.74 5.73 20.15
C ASP A 482 -34.84 4.71 19.91
N ASN A 483 -35.13 4.35 18.66
CA ASN A 483 -36.23 3.49 18.26
C ASN A 483 -35.72 2.21 17.58
N LEU A 484 -36.19 1.07 18.09
CA LEU A 484 -35.81 -0.26 17.60
C LEU A 484 -36.32 -0.52 16.17
N GLU A 485 -37.51 -0.06 15.83
CA GLU A 485 -38.12 -0.26 14.51
C GLU A 485 -37.29 0.47 13.45
N GLU A 486 -36.90 1.73 13.72
CA GLU A 486 -36.02 2.49 12.83
C GLU A 486 -34.65 1.79 12.66
N ALA A 487 -34.05 1.33 13.77
CA ALA A 487 -32.79 0.60 13.73
C ALA A 487 -32.88 -0.67 12.88
N ASN A 488 -33.96 -1.44 12.98
CA ASN A 488 -34.20 -2.65 12.18
C ASN A 488 -34.38 -2.31 10.68
N ASN A 489 -35.14 -1.25 10.37
CA ASN A 489 -35.32 -0.82 8.97
C ASN A 489 -34.01 -0.41 8.32
N ILE A 490 -33.19 0.35 9.04
CA ILE A 490 -31.85 0.76 8.56
C ILE A 490 -30.91 -0.44 8.46
N LEU A 491 -30.90 -1.37 9.41
CA LEU A 491 -30.12 -2.59 9.31
C LEU A 491 -30.50 -3.42 8.08
N SER A 492 -31.82 -3.54 7.81
CA SER A 492 -32.33 -4.22 6.61
C SER A 492 -31.85 -3.54 5.34
N ALA A 493 -31.88 -2.21 5.29
CA ALA A 493 -31.35 -1.43 4.16
C ALA A 493 -29.85 -1.67 3.98
N ILE A 494 -29.05 -1.58 5.04
CA ILE A 494 -27.58 -1.77 4.98
C ILE A 494 -27.22 -3.19 4.53
N ASN A 495 -27.94 -4.21 4.99
CA ASN A 495 -27.70 -5.61 4.63
C ASN A 495 -28.33 -6.00 3.27
N SER A 496 -28.88 -5.05 2.53
CA SER A 496 -29.39 -5.31 1.19
C SER A 496 -28.27 -5.71 0.21
N LYS A 497 -28.67 -6.39 -0.86
CA LYS A 497 -27.76 -6.78 -1.93
C LYS A 497 -27.07 -5.55 -2.56
N GLU A 498 -27.80 -4.46 -2.73
CA GLU A 498 -27.32 -3.23 -3.36
C GLU A 498 -26.22 -2.56 -2.54
N ILE A 499 -26.41 -2.41 -1.22
CA ILE A 499 -25.36 -1.83 -0.34
C ILE A 499 -24.19 -2.80 -0.19
N THR A 500 -24.46 -4.10 -0.12
CA THR A 500 -23.39 -5.11 -0.12
C THR A 500 -22.52 -4.99 -1.39
N HIS A 501 -23.14 -4.89 -2.55
CA HIS A 501 -22.44 -4.70 -3.83
C HIS A 501 -21.70 -3.35 -3.88
N LEU A 502 -22.33 -2.27 -3.37
CA LEU A 502 -21.68 -0.96 -3.29
C LEU A 502 -20.41 -1.03 -2.43
N LEU A 503 -20.50 -1.59 -1.24
CA LEU A 503 -19.34 -1.76 -0.37
C LEU A 503 -18.25 -2.65 -1.00
N GLN A 504 -18.64 -3.76 -1.64
CA GLN A 504 -17.70 -4.63 -2.36
C GLN A 504 -17.01 -3.90 -3.51
N SER A 505 -17.72 -3.03 -4.21
CA SER A 505 -17.17 -2.26 -5.33
C SER A 505 -16.25 -1.11 -4.90
N LEU A 506 -16.38 -0.62 -3.66
CA LEU A 506 -15.59 0.48 -3.13
C LEU A 506 -14.34 0.01 -2.34
N VAL A 507 -14.38 -1.19 -1.77
CA VAL A 507 -13.39 -1.65 -0.79
C VAL A 507 -12.25 -2.41 -1.46
N PHE A 508 -11.02 -1.99 -1.15
CA PHE A 508 -9.81 -2.74 -1.45
C PHE A 508 -9.40 -3.58 -0.22
N LYS A 509 -9.45 -4.91 -0.35
CA LYS A 509 -9.28 -5.87 0.77
C LYS A 509 -7.85 -5.97 1.33
N ASP A 510 -6.88 -5.36 0.68
CA ASP A 510 -5.46 -5.27 1.10
C ASP A 510 -5.19 -4.14 2.11
N ALA A 511 -6.20 -3.27 2.37
CA ALA A 511 -6.09 -2.22 3.36
C ALA A 511 -6.13 -2.78 4.79
N LYS A 512 -5.32 -2.20 5.70
CA LYS A 512 -5.31 -2.55 7.14
C LYS A 512 -6.66 -2.30 7.82
N ARG A 513 -7.33 -1.19 7.45
CA ARG A 513 -8.70 -0.87 7.87
C ARG A 513 -9.56 -0.88 6.60
N VAL A 514 -10.33 -1.93 6.44
CA VAL A 514 -11.16 -2.16 5.25
C VAL A 514 -12.36 -1.23 5.23
N VAL A 515 -13.00 -1.02 6.40
CA VAL A 515 -14.11 -0.09 6.57
C VAL A 515 -13.60 1.19 7.23
N THR A 516 -13.87 2.34 6.62
CA THR A 516 -13.53 3.66 7.14
C THR A 516 -14.78 4.52 7.31
N LYS A 517 -14.71 5.56 8.14
CA LYS A 517 -15.81 6.51 8.29
C LYS A 517 -16.18 7.15 6.95
N SER A 518 -15.18 7.54 6.15
CA SER A 518 -15.41 8.14 4.84
C SER A 518 -16.15 7.20 3.89
N LEU A 519 -15.86 5.90 3.91
CA LEU A 519 -16.60 4.89 3.15
C LEU A 519 -18.06 4.82 3.61
N LEU A 520 -18.30 4.72 4.91
CA LEU A 520 -19.65 4.61 5.46
C LEU A 520 -20.50 5.85 5.23
N MET A 521 -19.88 7.04 5.22
CA MET A 521 -20.55 8.32 4.92
C MET A 521 -20.95 8.47 3.43
N ARG A 522 -20.61 7.52 2.57
CA ARG A 522 -21.03 7.45 1.16
C ARG A 522 -22.32 6.65 0.95
N LEU A 523 -22.82 5.95 1.96
CA LEU A 523 -24.00 5.09 1.83
C LEU A 523 -25.28 5.90 1.90
N ASP A 524 -25.95 6.09 0.75
CA ASP A 524 -27.27 6.74 0.68
C ASP A 524 -28.39 5.75 1.05
N LEU A 525 -28.55 5.56 2.36
CA LEU A 525 -29.55 4.66 2.90
C LEU A 525 -30.99 5.21 2.74
N VAL A 526 -31.12 6.53 2.57
CA VAL A 526 -32.43 7.16 2.34
C VAL A 526 -32.92 6.83 0.94
N GLN A 527 -32.10 7.05 -0.09
CA GLN A 527 -32.47 6.71 -1.47
C GLN A 527 -32.79 5.21 -1.59
N LEU A 528 -31.98 4.35 -0.98
CA LEU A 528 -32.25 2.92 -0.99
C LEU A 528 -33.58 2.58 -0.29
N SER A 529 -33.85 3.20 0.83
CA SER A 529 -35.10 2.93 1.57
C SER A 529 -36.34 3.35 0.79
N ILE A 530 -36.25 4.49 0.06
CA ILE A 530 -37.31 4.94 -0.85
C ILE A 530 -37.52 3.88 -1.94
N ASP A 531 -36.45 3.44 -2.60
CA ASP A 531 -36.50 2.44 -3.67
C ASP A 531 -37.10 1.09 -3.20
N LYS A 532 -36.95 0.77 -1.92
CA LYS A 532 -37.46 -0.49 -1.31
C LYS A 532 -38.76 -0.34 -0.54
N GLY A 533 -39.33 0.87 -0.47
CA GLY A 533 -40.57 1.14 0.30
C GLY A 533 -40.41 0.98 1.80
N LEU A 534 -39.19 1.14 2.35
CA LEU A 534 -38.94 1.06 3.79
C LEU A 534 -39.30 2.39 4.47
N LYS A 535 -39.98 2.30 5.63
CA LYS A 535 -40.31 3.50 6.42
C LYS A 535 -39.13 3.94 7.25
N ILE A 536 -38.47 5.04 6.85
CA ILE A 536 -37.40 5.69 7.60
C ILE A 536 -37.77 7.15 7.85
N LYS A 537 -37.32 7.71 8.98
CA LYS A 537 -37.42 9.14 9.22
C LYS A 537 -36.43 9.88 8.33
N THR A 538 -36.93 10.63 7.37
CA THR A 538 -36.11 11.50 6.52
C THR A 538 -35.77 12.79 7.27
N GLN A 539 -34.81 12.77 8.18
CA GLN A 539 -34.16 14.01 8.61
C GLN A 539 -33.09 14.36 7.56
N ARG A 540 -33.49 15.17 6.58
CA ARG A 540 -32.50 15.90 5.77
C ARG A 540 -31.86 16.94 6.69
N PHE A 541 -30.58 16.79 6.98
CA PHE A 541 -29.80 17.89 7.56
C PHE A 541 -29.74 19.01 6.52
N ASP A 542 -30.25 20.19 6.86
CA ASP A 542 -30.09 21.39 6.07
C ASP A 542 -28.60 21.65 5.83
N ASN A 543 -28.25 21.93 4.58
CA ASN A 543 -26.90 22.09 4.04
C ASN A 543 -26.18 23.30 4.65
N GLY A 544 -25.62 23.15 5.84
CA GLY A 544 -24.76 24.16 6.48
C GLY A 544 -23.28 23.80 6.58
N MET A 545 -22.86 22.57 6.21
CA MET A 545 -21.46 22.10 6.36
C MET A 545 -20.95 21.30 5.15
N CYS A 546 -21.14 21.80 3.95
CA CYS A 546 -20.65 21.17 2.71
C CYS A 546 -19.38 21.83 2.16
N HIS A 547 -18.39 22.17 3.02
CA HIS A 547 -17.08 22.64 2.55
C HIS A 547 -15.93 22.14 3.43
N GLN A 548 -15.72 20.81 3.52
CA GLN A 548 -14.42 20.27 3.99
C GLN A 548 -14.30 18.73 3.85
N LEU A 549 -14.74 18.14 2.74
CA LEU A 549 -14.45 16.73 2.42
C LEU A 549 -13.87 16.59 0.99
N SER A 550 -12.96 17.47 0.61
CA SER A 550 -11.99 17.20 -0.44
C SER A 550 -10.63 17.04 0.24
N LEU A 551 -9.96 15.94 -0.02
CA LEU A 551 -8.60 15.56 0.42
C LEU A 551 -8.58 14.63 1.65
N PHE A 552 -8.58 13.31 1.34
CA PHE A 552 -7.53 12.39 1.83
C PHE A 552 -7.63 11.12 1.01
#